data_9274a642e18e0bdcd004514353784ac7
#
_entry.id   9274a642e18e0bdcd004514353784ac7
#
_cell.length_a   1.000
_cell.length_b   1.000
_cell.length_c   1.000
_cell.angle_alpha   90.00
_cell.angle_beta   90.00
_cell.angle_gamma   90.00
#
_symmetry.space_group_name_H-M   'P 1'
#
loop_
_entity.id
_entity.type
_entity.pdbx_description
1 polymer ?
#
loop_
_entity_poly.entity_id
_entity_poly.type
_entity_poly.pdbx_seq_one_letter_code
_entity_poly.pdbx_strand_id
1 'polypeptide(L)'
;NMCLGEGAVISAKTGVTTVSDYRTAEQAVGRQGAPLFAYLVGLLLHHPVRMQICITIGGITTVCFIPADNKGGIDAMYDWDTGPGTSMIDAAFRRFGFDPAVDHGSSLLQGEICHEVVEELLNNDKYLSARPPKTTAREIYGDDMANRIVDMCAYRGCTPADTIATLTRFTSASIAHQMLK
;
A
#
# COMPACT_ATOMS: atom_id res chain seq x y z
N ASN A 1 -4.73 13.88 -0.34
CA ASN A 1 -5.63 13.29 0.67
C ASN A 1 -6.57 14.36 1.24
N MET A 2 -7.86 14.14 1.15
CA MET A 2 -8.90 14.97 1.75
C MET A 2 -9.52 14.20 2.91
N CYS A 3 -9.54 14.81 4.11
CA CYS A 3 -10.21 14.24 5.27
C CYS A 3 -11.63 14.82 5.35
N LEU A 4 -12.62 13.96 5.59
CA LEU A 4 -13.99 14.34 5.83
C LEU A 4 -14.29 14.20 7.32
N GLY A 5 -14.84 15.23 7.91
CA GLY A 5 -15.17 15.29 9.33
C GLY A 5 -14.58 16.55 9.98
N GLU A 6 -15.29 17.04 10.99
CA GLU A 6 -14.92 18.23 11.73
C GLU A 6 -14.65 17.85 13.19
N GLY A 7 -13.39 17.99 13.62
CA GLY A 7 -12.96 17.60 14.97
C GLY A 7 -13.68 18.38 16.06
N ALA A 8 -13.99 19.66 15.84
CA ALA A 8 -14.74 20.47 16.80
C ALA A 8 -16.16 19.94 17.00
N VAL A 9 -16.81 19.51 15.92
CA VAL A 9 -18.17 18.90 16.01
C VAL A 9 -18.14 17.58 16.76
N ILE A 10 -17.14 16.75 16.51
CA ILE A 10 -16.97 15.47 17.22
C ILE A 10 -16.78 15.74 18.73
N SER A 11 -15.85 16.63 19.08
CA SER A 11 -15.59 16.99 20.47
C SER A 11 -16.83 17.54 21.17
N ALA A 12 -17.53 18.47 20.52
CA ALA A 12 -18.73 19.08 21.08
C ALA A 12 -19.89 18.07 21.32
N LYS A 13 -20.06 17.10 20.42
CA LYS A 13 -21.12 16.09 20.50
C LYS A 13 -20.81 14.94 21.47
N THR A 14 -19.54 14.61 21.64
CA THR A 14 -19.14 13.43 22.43
C THR A 14 -18.55 13.79 23.80
N GLY A 15 -18.11 15.04 24.00
CA GLY A 15 -17.36 15.45 25.17
C GLY A 15 -15.92 14.89 25.24
N VAL A 16 -15.47 14.20 24.16
CA VAL A 16 -14.15 13.60 24.09
C VAL A 16 -13.18 14.60 23.44
N THR A 17 -11.99 14.75 24.02
CA THR A 17 -10.90 15.54 23.41
C THR A 17 -10.59 14.98 22.04
N THR A 18 -10.70 15.83 21.00
CA THR A 18 -10.50 15.43 19.61
C THR A 18 -9.32 16.20 19.02
N VAL A 19 -8.37 15.49 18.43
CA VAL A 19 -7.25 16.03 17.67
C VAL A 19 -7.46 15.67 16.21
N SER A 20 -7.36 16.66 15.31
CA SER A 20 -7.65 16.51 13.88
C SER A 20 -6.60 17.23 13.02
N ASP A 21 -6.74 17.12 11.69
CA ASP A 21 -5.96 17.86 10.68
C ASP A 21 -4.46 17.52 10.59
N TYR A 22 -4.08 16.30 10.94
CA TYR A 22 -2.68 15.85 10.89
C TYR A 22 -2.01 16.03 9.52
N ARG A 23 -2.80 16.02 8.42
CA ARG A 23 -2.30 16.12 7.05
C ARG A 23 -2.20 17.55 6.54
N THR A 24 -2.97 18.47 7.12
CA THR A 24 -3.16 19.83 6.59
C THR A 24 -1.86 20.62 6.58
N ALA A 25 -1.06 20.54 7.64
CA ALA A 25 0.22 21.25 7.72
C ALA A 25 1.22 20.76 6.65
N GLU A 26 1.31 19.45 6.45
CA GLU A 26 2.15 18.84 5.42
C GLU A 26 1.71 19.27 4.01
N GLN A 27 0.41 19.23 3.75
CA GLN A 27 -0.15 19.62 2.45
C GLN A 27 0.02 21.12 2.16
N ALA A 28 -0.07 21.95 3.19
CA ALA A 28 0.10 23.40 3.06
C ALA A 28 1.52 23.79 2.59
N VAL A 29 2.53 22.99 2.89
CA VAL A 29 3.91 23.18 2.41
C VAL A 29 4.23 22.37 1.15
N GLY A 30 3.20 21.86 0.45
CA GLY A 30 3.34 21.16 -0.83
C GLY A 30 3.74 19.70 -0.73
N ARG A 31 3.68 19.10 0.46
CA ARG A 31 3.94 17.66 0.68
C ARG A 31 2.67 16.83 0.49
N GLN A 32 2.81 15.50 0.60
CA GLN A 32 1.69 14.55 0.31
C GLN A 32 0.68 14.41 1.47
N GLY A 33 1.09 14.70 2.72
CA GLY A 33 0.27 14.45 3.90
C GLY A 33 0.06 12.96 4.20
N ALA A 34 0.82 12.08 3.57
CA ALA A 34 0.85 10.62 3.74
C ALA A 34 2.16 10.07 3.16
N PRO A 35 2.65 8.95 3.70
CA PRO A 35 2.22 8.21 4.90
C PRO A 35 2.37 9.02 6.22
N LEU A 36 1.70 8.59 7.29
CA LEU A 36 1.71 9.32 8.58
C LEU A 36 2.62 8.70 9.65
N PHE A 37 3.03 7.44 9.48
CA PHE A 37 3.69 6.67 10.54
C PHE A 37 5.22 6.71 10.50
N ALA A 38 5.82 7.33 9.48
CA ALA A 38 7.27 7.31 9.28
C ALA A 38 8.06 7.76 10.51
N TYR A 39 7.66 8.84 11.16
CA TYR A 39 8.37 9.34 12.34
C TYR A 39 8.31 8.37 13.51
N LEU A 40 7.15 7.78 13.80
CA LEU A 40 7.02 6.75 14.83
C LEU A 40 7.86 5.50 14.50
N VAL A 41 7.84 5.06 13.25
CA VAL A 41 8.65 3.94 12.76
C VAL A 41 10.13 4.26 12.93
N GLY A 42 10.55 5.48 12.58
CA GLY A 42 11.91 5.98 12.78
C GLY A 42 12.35 5.88 14.24
N LEU A 43 11.53 6.39 15.17
CA LEU A 43 11.84 6.34 16.60
C LEU A 43 11.98 4.90 17.15
N LEU A 44 11.17 3.97 16.65
CA LEU A 44 11.15 2.59 17.14
C LEU A 44 12.23 1.71 16.51
N LEU A 45 12.58 1.94 15.24
CA LEU A 45 13.41 1.04 14.46
C LEU A 45 14.78 1.62 14.08
N HIS A 46 15.06 2.87 14.44
CA HIS A 46 16.35 3.49 14.16
C HIS A 46 17.52 2.68 14.71
N HIS A 47 18.58 2.63 13.89
CA HIS A 47 19.84 2.00 14.29
C HIS A 47 21.02 2.92 13.94
N PRO A 48 21.91 3.26 14.88
CA PRO A 48 22.92 4.30 14.69
C PRO A 48 23.93 4.00 13.57
N VAL A 49 24.17 2.73 13.26
CA VAL A 49 25.23 2.32 12.31
C VAL A 49 24.67 1.77 11.00
N ARG A 50 23.44 1.28 10.98
CA ARG A 50 22.85 0.60 9.81
C ARG A 50 21.59 1.29 9.36
N MET A 51 21.41 1.42 8.04
CA MET A 51 20.12 1.76 7.47
C MET A 51 19.10 0.68 7.85
N GLN A 52 17.94 1.10 8.27
CA GLN A 52 16.76 0.24 8.47
C GLN A 52 15.73 0.52 7.38
N ILE A 53 15.06 -0.51 6.94
CA ILE A 53 13.97 -0.41 5.98
C ILE A 53 12.75 -1.09 6.61
N CYS A 54 11.70 -0.32 6.80
CA CYS A 54 10.42 -0.83 7.29
C CYS A 54 9.43 -0.90 6.15
N ILE A 55 8.85 -2.08 5.93
CA ILE A 55 7.79 -2.30 4.94
C ILE A 55 6.50 -2.60 5.70
N THR A 56 5.49 -1.78 5.49
CA THR A 56 4.15 -1.98 6.04
C THR A 56 3.22 -2.44 4.93
N ILE A 57 2.78 -3.69 4.98
CA ILE A 57 1.85 -4.28 4.00
C ILE A 57 0.45 -4.23 4.58
N GLY A 58 -0.29 -3.17 4.25
CA GLY A 58 -1.72 -3.03 4.51
C GLY A 58 -2.52 -3.22 3.22
N GLY A 59 -3.64 -2.54 3.08
CA GLY A 59 -4.37 -2.48 1.79
C GLY A 59 -3.51 -1.91 0.67
N ILE A 60 -2.72 -0.89 1.01
CA ILE A 60 -1.62 -0.32 0.22
C ILE A 60 -0.32 -0.64 0.97
N THR A 61 0.77 -0.82 0.26
CA THR A 61 2.08 -1.06 0.87
C THR A 61 2.88 0.23 0.92
N THR A 62 3.44 0.51 2.10
CA THR A 62 4.32 1.65 2.36
C THR A 62 5.72 1.17 2.72
N VAL A 63 6.74 1.88 2.25
CA VAL A 63 8.12 1.67 2.66
C VAL A 63 8.65 2.91 3.37
N CYS A 64 9.40 2.72 4.45
CA CYS A 64 10.11 3.77 5.17
C CYS A 64 11.60 3.41 5.25
N PHE A 65 12.45 4.31 4.80
CA PHE A 65 13.91 4.21 4.89
C PHE A 65 14.39 5.08 6.05
N ILE A 66 15.13 4.49 6.97
CA ILE A 66 15.67 5.15 8.15
C ILE A 66 17.20 5.05 8.06
N PRO A 67 17.88 6.12 7.61
CA PRO A 67 19.32 6.13 7.48
C PRO A 67 20.07 5.96 8.82
N ALA A 68 21.31 5.49 8.78
CA ALA A 68 22.19 5.53 9.93
C ALA A 68 22.57 6.98 10.30
N ASP A 69 23.09 7.21 11.52
CA ASP A 69 23.42 8.56 12.02
C ASP A 69 24.39 9.32 11.12
N ASN A 70 25.38 8.63 10.58
CA ASN A 70 26.35 9.23 9.64
C ASN A 70 25.75 9.62 8.28
N LYS A 71 24.49 9.32 8.05
CA LYS A 71 23.69 9.67 6.86
C LYS A 71 22.46 10.52 7.21
N GLY A 72 22.44 11.12 8.41
CA GLY A 72 21.40 12.02 8.89
C GLY A 72 20.36 11.39 9.84
N GLY A 73 20.44 10.08 10.08
CA GLY A 73 19.56 9.42 11.07
C GLY A 73 18.08 9.59 10.79
N ILE A 74 17.31 9.77 11.87
CA ILE A 74 15.85 9.94 11.82
C ILE A 74 15.44 11.21 11.04
N ASP A 75 16.23 12.29 11.10
CA ASP A 75 15.91 13.54 10.41
C ASP A 75 16.01 13.43 8.88
N ALA A 76 16.77 12.45 8.39
CA ALA A 76 16.93 12.16 6.96
C ALA A 76 16.08 10.99 6.47
N MET A 77 15.15 10.51 7.29
CA MET A 77 14.26 9.42 6.86
C MET A 77 13.30 9.89 5.77
N TYR A 78 12.89 8.94 4.93
CA TYR A 78 11.94 9.18 3.85
C TYR A 78 11.07 7.95 3.61
N ASP A 79 9.85 8.19 3.17
CA ASP A 79 8.85 7.17 2.97
C ASP A 79 7.96 7.46 1.76
N TRP A 80 7.35 6.43 1.23
CA TRP A 80 6.32 6.53 0.18
C TRP A 80 5.51 5.24 0.09
N ASP A 81 4.35 5.33 -0.61
CA ASP A 81 3.57 4.15 -0.94
C ASP A 81 4.21 3.42 -2.13
N THR A 82 4.55 2.15 -1.97
CA THR A 82 5.18 1.37 -3.05
C THR A 82 4.18 0.92 -4.12
N GLY A 83 2.90 0.89 -3.79
CA GLY A 83 1.81 0.42 -4.64
C GLY A 83 0.83 -0.49 -3.90
N PRO A 84 0.29 -1.52 -4.56
CA PRO A 84 -0.70 -2.39 -3.95
C PRO A 84 -0.15 -3.15 -2.73
N GLY A 85 -1.05 -3.40 -1.78
CA GLY A 85 -0.88 -4.39 -0.73
C GLY A 85 -1.95 -5.48 -0.88
N THR A 86 -2.81 -5.64 0.12
CA THR A 86 -3.87 -6.67 0.09
C THR A 86 -5.18 -6.21 -0.53
N SER A 87 -5.39 -4.91 -0.76
CA SER A 87 -6.71 -4.38 -1.15
C SER A 87 -7.30 -5.04 -2.39
N MET A 88 -6.47 -5.29 -3.42
CA MET A 88 -6.94 -5.95 -4.63
C MET A 88 -7.13 -7.46 -4.46
N ILE A 89 -6.32 -8.08 -3.61
CA ILE A 89 -6.47 -9.49 -3.23
C ILE A 89 -7.81 -9.67 -2.52
N ASP A 90 -8.09 -8.83 -1.52
CA ASP A 90 -9.35 -8.85 -0.77
C ASP A 90 -10.56 -8.60 -1.68
N ALA A 91 -10.44 -7.69 -2.66
CA ALA A 91 -11.49 -7.44 -3.64
C ALA A 91 -11.74 -8.65 -4.54
N ALA A 92 -10.71 -9.35 -5.00
CA ALA A 92 -10.83 -10.56 -5.78
C ALA A 92 -11.47 -11.71 -4.97
N PHE A 93 -11.10 -11.87 -3.68
CA PHE A 93 -11.77 -12.82 -2.78
C PHE A 93 -13.27 -12.56 -2.72
N ARG A 94 -13.69 -11.30 -2.48
CA ARG A 94 -15.11 -10.93 -2.45
C ARG A 94 -15.80 -11.22 -3.78
N ARG A 95 -15.15 -10.93 -4.90
CA ARG A 95 -15.72 -11.21 -6.23
C ARG A 95 -15.92 -12.70 -6.49
N PHE A 96 -15.07 -13.55 -5.93
CA PHE A 96 -15.22 -15.01 -6.02
C PHE A 96 -16.18 -15.59 -4.96
N GLY A 97 -16.80 -14.74 -4.13
CA GLY A 97 -17.76 -15.18 -3.11
C GLY A 97 -17.12 -15.66 -1.81
N PHE A 98 -15.84 -15.39 -1.59
CA PHE A 98 -15.14 -15.68 -0.34
C PHE A 98 -15.09 -14.44 0.57
N ASP A 99 -15.09 -14.66 1.86
CA ASP A 99 -14.84 -13.62 2.85
C ASP A 99 -13.36 -13.62 3.26
N PRO A 100 -12.56 -12.60 2.91
CA PRO A 100 -11.15 -12.54 3.26
C PRO A 100 -10.88 -12.61 4.77
N ALA A 101 -11.82 -12.15 5.59
CA ALA A 101 -11.70 -12.18 7.05
C ALA A 101 -11.87 -13.59 7.64
N VAL A 102 -12.54 -14.48 6.94
CA VAL A 102 -12.86 -15.83 7.39
C VAL A 102 -11.92 -16.87 6.76
N ASP A 103 -11.75 -16.80 5.46
CA ASP A 103 -10.96 -17.79 4.70
C ASP A 103 -9.44 -17.65 4.95
N HIS A 104 -8.96 -16.45 5.21
CA HIS A 104 -7.52 -16.15 5.36
C HIS A 104 -6.66 -16.67 4.19
N GLY A 105 -7.27 -16.87 3.02
CA GLY A 105 -6.59 -17.33 1.81
C GLY A 105 -6.37 -18.85 1.72
N SER A 106 -6.79 -19.62 2.71
CA SER A 106 -6.48 -21.07 2.78
C SER A 106 -7.04 -21.86 1.60
N SER A 107 -8.25 -21.52 1.14
CA SER A 107 -8.91 -22.21 0.02
C SER A 107 -8.26 -21.97 -1.35
N LEU A 108 -7.42 -20.96 -1.49
CA LEU A 108 -6.87 -20.51 -2.77
C LEU A 108 -5.33 -20.45 -2.80
N LEU A 109 -4.66 -21.16 -1.88
CA LEU A 109 -3.18 -21.16 -1.75
C LEU A 109 -2.45 -21.92 -2.87
N GLN A 110 -3.14 -22.74 -3.66
CA GLN A 110 -2.52 -23.63 -4.65
C GLN A 110 -2.64 -23.13 -6.10
N GLY A 111 -2.86 -21.82 -6.28
CA GLY A 111 -2.95 -21.23 -7.60
C GLY A 111 -1.60 -21.09 -8.29
N GLU A 112 -1.59 -21.20 -9.61
CA GLU A 112 -0.43 -20.91 -10.45
C GLU A 112 -0.41 -19.43 -10.85
N ILE A 113 0.79 -18.85 -10.93
CA ILE A 113 0.96 -17.44 -11.26
C ILE A 113 0.88 -17.26 -12.77
N CYS A 114 -0.03 -16.40 -13.23
CA CYS A 114 -0.03 -15.92 -14.62
C CYS A 114 1.03 -14.82 -14.79
N HIS A 115 2.25 -15.21 -15.12
CA HIS A 115 3.40 -14.30 -15.25
C HIS A 115 3.17 -13.20 -16.29
N GLU A 116 2.50 -13.52 -17.40
CA GLU A 116 2.18 -12.56 -18.46
C GLU A 116 1.34 -11.39 -17.94
N VAL A 117 0.34 -11.66 -17.08
CA VAL A 117 -0.48 -10.62 -16.45
C VAL A 117 0.37 -9.78 -15.50
N VAL A 118 1.23 -10.39 -14.70
CA VAL A 118 2.12 -9.66 -13.78
C VAL A 118 3.04 -8.71 -14.55
N GLU A 119 3.67 -9.19 -15.62
CA GLU A 119 4.57 -8.39 -16.46
C GLU A 119 3.83 -7.24 -17.15
N GLU A 120 2.64 -7.51 -17.69
CA GLU A 120 1.79 -6.50 -18.31
C GLU A 120 1.43 -5.38 -17.31
N LEU A 121 1.06 -5.74 -16.09
CA LEU A 121 0.73 -4.80 -15.04
C LEU A 121 1.95 -3.97 -14.61
N LEU A 122 3.10 -4.59 -14.38
CA LEU A 122 4.33 -3.89 -13.97
C LEU A 122 4.81 -2.90 -15.04
N ASN A 123 4.73 -3.28 -16.31
CA ASN A 123 5.20 -2.46 -17.41
C ASN A 123 4.29 -1.27 -17.74
N ASN A 124 2.98 -1.41 -17.50
CA ASN A 124 1.99 -0.39 -17.85
C ASN A 124 1.57 0.50 -16.67
N ASP A 125 2.01 0.20 -15.45
CA ASP A 125 1.62 0.95 -14.27
C ASP A 125 2.41 2.27 -14.16
N LYS A 126 1.70 3.38 -14.41
CA LYS A 126 2.28 4.72 -14.33
C LYS A 126 2.70 5.12 -12.92
N TYR A 127 1.96 4.65 -11.90
CA TYR A 127 2.30 4.93 -10.51
C TYR A 127 3.61 4.26 -10.11
N LEU A 128 3.79 2.98 -10.48
CA LEU A 128 5.03 2.25 -10.20
C LEU A 128 6.24 2.89 -10.90
N SER A 129 6.03 3.51 -12.07
CA SER A 129 7.08 4.21 -12.81
C SER A 129 7.42 5.60 -12.25
N ALA A 130 6.53 6.21 -11.48
CA ALA A 130 6.74 7.53 -10.89
C ALA A 130 7.82 7.51 -9.80
N ARG A 131 8.55 8.62 -9.69
CA ARG A 131 9.56 8.81 -8.62
C ARG A 131 8.91 9.32 -7.33
N PRO A 132 9.45 8.95 -6.15
CA PRO A 132 9.07 9.59 -4.89
C PRO A 132 9.43 11.11 -4.89
N PRO A 133 8.72 11.95 -4.11
CA PRO A 133 7.66 11.58 -3.18
C PRO A 133 6.34 11.28 -3.88
N LYS A 134 5.67 10.20 -3.49
CA LYS A 134 4.38 9.79 -4.07
C LYS A 134 3.54 9.04 -3.04
N THR A 135 2.22 9.12 -3.20
CA THR A 135 1.25 8.41 -2.38
C THR A 135 0.12 7.88 -3.26
N THR A 136 -0.49 6.80 -2.84
CA THR A 136 -1.63 6.17 -3.51
C THR A 136 -2.61 5.59 -2.51
N ALA A 137 -3.78 5.21 -2.97
CA ALA A 137 -4.75 4.49 -2.17
C ALA A 137 -5.65 3.64 -3.08
N ARG A 138 -6.86 3.29 -2.57
CA ARG A 138 -7.79 2.40 -3.25
C ARG A 138 -8.41 3.00 -4.52
N GLU A 139 -8.28 4.30 -4.76
CA GLU A 139 -8.66 4.94 -6.03
C GLU A 139 -7.86 4.41 -7.22
N ILE A 140 -6.62 3.92 -6.99
CA ILE A 140 -5.82 3.24 -8.03
C ILE A 140 -5.85 1.73 -7.79
N TYR A 141 -5.45 1.26 -6.59
CA TYR A 141 -5.31 -0.15 -6.26
C TYR A 141 -6.50 -0.67 -5.43
N GLY A 142 -7.71 -0.44 -5.93
CA GLY A 142 -8.96 -0.86 -5.30
C GLY A 142 -9.75 -1.85 -6.14
N ASP A 143 -11.05 -1.89 -5.88
CA ASP A 143 -11.99 -2.88 -6.44
C ASP A 143 -12.05 -2.80 -7.97
N ASP A 144 -12.02 -1.60 -8.56
CA ASP A 144 -12.10 -1.44 -10.02
C ASP A 144 -10.87 -2.04 -10.73
N MET A 145 -9.68 -1.80 -10.20
CA MET A 145 -8.46 -2.41 -10.76
C MET A 145 -8.44 -3.91 -10.53
N ALA A 146 -8.81 -4.37 -9.34
CA ALA A 146 -8.91 -5.80 -9.03
C ALA A 146 -9.86 -6.52 -9.99
N ASN A 147 -11.04 -5.94 -10.24
CA ASN A 147 -12.01 -6.50 -11.17
C ASN A 147 -11.47 -6.62 -12.59
N ARG A 148 -10.76 -5.60 -13.08
CA ARG A 148 -10.09 -5.66 -14.40
C ARG A 148 -9.05 -6.77 -14.45
N ILE A 149 -8.25 -6.94 -13.41
CA ILE A 149 -7.24 -8.01 -13.36
C ILE A 149 -7.89 -9.38 -13.31
N VAL A 150 -8.99 -9.55 -12.54
CA VAL A 150 -9.77 -10.80 -12.53
C VAL A 150 -10.27 -11.13 -13.94
N ASP A 151 -10.79 -10.15 -14.69
CA ASP A 151 -11.24 -10.35 -16.06
C ASP A 151 -10.07 -10.69 -17.02
N MET A 152 -8.91 -10.05 -16.85
CA MET A 152 -7.70 -10.37 -17.61
C MET A 152 -7.23 -11.82 -17.36
N CYS A 153 -7.24 -12.26 -16.11
CA CYS A 153 -6.91 -13.63 -15.73
C CYS A 153 -7.93 -14.62 -16.29
N ALA A 154 -9.21 -14.35 -16.14
CA ALA A 154 -10.29 -15.20 -16.67
C ALA A 154 -10.18 -15.35 -18.20
N TYR A 155 -9.89 -14.28 -18.93
CA TYR A 155 -9.67 -14.32 -20.39
C TYR A 155 -8.52 -15.26 -20.79
N ARG A 156 -7.51 -15.42 -19.92
CA ARG A 156 -6.37 -16.33 -20.10
C ARG A 156 -6.61 -17.74 -19.54
N GLY A 157 -7.83 -18.03 -19.09
CA GLY A 157 -8.21 -19.34 -18.55
C GLY A 157 -7.74 -19.62 -17.13
N CYS A 158 -7.30 -18.58 -16.40
CA CYS A 158 -6.89 -18.73 -15.00
C CYS A 158 -8.09 -19.04 -14.10
N THR A 159 -7.86 -19.94 -13.15
CA THR A 159 -8.81 -20.24 -12.06
C THR A 159 -8.86 -19.07 -11.03
N PRO A 160 -9.84 -19.03 -10.14
CA PRO A 160 -9.83 -18.12 -9.01
C PRO A 160 -8.54 -18.19 -8.17
N ALA A 161 -8.03 -19.40 -7.92
CA ALA A 161 -6.78 -19.61 -7.19
C ALA A 161 -5.58 -18.98 -7.93
N ASP A 162 -5.46 -19.18 -9.24
CA ASP A 162 -4.41 -18.60 -10.08
C ASP A 162 -4.49 -17.07 -10.09
N THR A 163 -5.70 -16.53 -10.09
CA THR A 163 -5.91 -15.07 -10.03
C THR A 163 -5.41 -14.50 -8.70
N ILE A 164 -5.70 -15.15 -7.58
CA ILE A 164 -5.19 -14.72 -6.25
C ILE A 164 -3.66 -14.83 -6.19
N ALA A 165 -3.09 -15.93 -6.68
CA ALA A 165 -1.64 -16.09 -6.77
C ALA A 165 -0.99 -15.01 -7.64
N THR A 166 -1.61 -14.65 -8.77
CA THR A 166 -1.18 -13.59 -9.69
C THR A 166 -1.21 -12.21 -9.03
N LEU A 167 -2.29 -11.85 -8.33
CA LEU A 167 -2.40 -10.60 -7.57
C LEU A 167 -1.38 -10.53 -6.44
N THR A 168 -1.17 -11.61 -5.71
CA THR A 168 -0.15 -11.71 -4.66
C THR A 168 1.25 -11.52 -5.22
N ARG A 169 1.52 -12.13 -6.39
CA ARG A 169 2.78 -11.94 -7.10
C ARG A 169 2.95 -10.50 -7.59
N PHE A 170 1.91 -9.87 -8.09
CA PHE A 170 1.96 -8.46 -8.51
C PHE A 170 2.28 -7.54 -7.33
N THR A 171 1.65 -7.74 -6.15
CA THR A 171 1.97 -7.00 -4.93
C THR A 171 3.45 -7.17 -4.55
N SER A 172 3.94 -8.39 -4.46
CA SER A 172 5.34 -8.66 -4.08
C SER A 172 6.35 -8.12 -5.10
N ALA A 173 6.04 -8.22 -6.38
CA ALA A 173 6.88 -7.68 -7.46
C ALA A 173 6.90 -6.14 -7.47
N SER A 174 5.76 -5.49 -7.16
CA SER A 174 5.68 -4.03 -7.01
C SER A 174 6.57 -3.54 -5.88
N ILE A 175 6.56 -4.21 -4.72
CA ILE A 175 7.45 -3.90 -3.60
C ILE A 175 8.91 -4.01 -4.03
N ALA A 176 9.30 -5.15 -4.60
CA ALA A 176 10.67 -5.37 -5.05
C ALA A 176 11.12 -4.33 -6.08
N HIS A 177 10.25 -3.98 -7.04
CA HIS A 177 10.53 -2.97 -8.06
C HIS A 177 10.80 -1.58 -7.45
N GLN A 178 10.12 -1.22 -6.37
CA GLN A 178 10.31 0.06 -5.69
C GLN A 178 11.56 0.07 -4.79
N MET A 179 11.99 -1.08 -4.30
CA MET A 179 13.19 -1.20 -3.46
C MET A 179 14.49 -1.16 -4.26
N LEU A 180 14.45 -1.46 -5.56
CA LEU A 180 15.61 -1.53 -6.43
C LEU A 180 15.85 -0.25 -7.25
N LYS A 181 15.00 0.75 -7.10
CA LYS A 181 15.13 2.10 -7.71
C LYS A 181 15.87 3.06 -6.81
#